data_57e024457d0ef843ecba257239ba00d2
#
_entry.id   57e024457d0ef843ecba257239ba00d2
#
_cell.length_a   1.000
_cell.length_b   1.000
_cell.length_c   1.000
_cell.angle_alpha   90.00
_cell.angle_beta   90.00
_cell.angle_gamma   90.00
#
_symmetry.space_group_name_H-M   'P 1'
#
loop_
_entity.id
_entity.type
_entity.pdbx_description
1 polymer ?
#
loop_
_entity_poly.entity_id
_entity_poly.type
_entity_poly.pdbx_seq_one_letter_code
_entity_poly.pdbx_strand_id
1 'polypeptide(L)'
;MFAGRKLVIATMHQKEAVIAPPIENILGVDCFVAKNFNTDQFGTFSGEIERKLSPLDTARLKCYTAMKVTACDLAIASEGSFGPHPSMFFVPADDELLVLIDKKNELEIVVREISTNTNFSSKEVSSKGELIEFAEQAKFPSHGLIMKSGGLSNQQILKGIQDWELLVNTFDQQIQLYDSITIETDMRAHCNPTRMEVIQKAVAKLIEKINIVCPTCGTPGFGISDRREGLPCSSCGFPTRSTLAHISTCQKCGHTREEVYPHGKTNEDPMYCDNCNP
;
A
#
# COMPACT_ATOMS: atom_id res chain seq x y z
N MET A 1 18.65 18.80 -3.36
CA MET A 1 17.30 19.16 -2.83
C MET A 1 17.06 18.56 -1.45
N PHE A 2 17.31 17.24 -1.25
CA PHE A 2 17.00 16.51 -0.01
C PHE A 2 18.19 16.38 0.93
N ALA A 3 19.41 16.22 0.42
CA ALA A 3 20.63 15.90 1.17
C ALA A 3 20.86 16.79 2.42
N GLY A 4 21.24 16.14 3.53
CA GLY A 4 21.50 16.77 4.83
C GLY A 4 20.23 17.18 5.62
N ARG A 5 19.03 16.89 5.11
CA ARG A 5 17.76 17.19 5.80
C ARG A 5 17.28 16.01 6.63
N LYS A 6 16.51 16.30 7.67
CA LYS A 6 15.79 15.28 8.42
C LYS A 6 14.51 14.90 7.69
N LEU A 7 14.21 13.59 7.68
CA LEU A 7 13.00 13.04 7.09
C LEU A 7 12.27 12.22 8.14
N VAL A 8 11.04 12.62 8.47
CA VAL A 8 10.21 11.84 9.39
C VAL A 8 9.45 10.75 8.65
N ILE A 9 9.56 9.51 9.12
CA ILE A 9 8.75 8.39 8.65
C ILE A 9 7.52 8.30 9.55
N ALA A 10 6.35 8.63 8.99
CA ALA A 10 5.08 8.62 9.70
C ALA A 10 4.50 7.19 9.71
N THR A 11 5.11 6.32 10.50
CA THR A 11 4.78 4.89 10.56
C THR A 11 4.69 4.36 11.98
N MET A 12 3.99 3.24 12.12
CA MET A 12 4.10 2.25 13.19
C MET A 12 4.42 0.89 12.57
N HIS A 13 4.61 -0.12 13.42
CA HIS A 13 4.77 -1.51 12.98
C HIS A 13 6.08 -1.77 12.22
N GLN A 14 7.16 -1.04 12.57
CA GLN A 14 8.54 -1.30 12.10
C GLN A 14 8.75 -1.18 10.58
N LYS A 15 7.88 -0.46 9.86
CA LYS A 15 8.04 -0.24 8.42
C LYS A 15 9.30 0.57 8.09
N GLU A 16 9.79 1.38 9.04
CA GLU A 16 11.05 2.13 8.90
C GLU A 16 12.24 1.23 8.60
N ALA A 17 12.21 -0.03 9.02
CA ALA A 17 13.27 -0.99 8.75
C ALA A 17 13.52 -1.22 7.25
N VAL A 18 12.48 -1.11 6.41
CA VAL A 18 12.59 -1.27 4.95
C VAL A 18 12.50 0.06 4.21
N ILE A 19 12.01 1.14 4.85
CA ILE A 19 11.89 2.46 4.23
C ILE A 19 13.18 3.27 4.42
N ALA A 20 13.71 3.35 5.65
CA ALA A 20 14.79 4.27 5.97
C ALA A 20 16.09 3.96 5.21
N PRO A 21 16.66 2.74 5.21
CA PRO A 21 17.98 2.51 4.64
C PRO A 21 18.11 2.90 3.15
N PRO A 22 17.20 2.49 2.25
CA PRO A 22 17.31 2.87 0.85
C PRO A 22 17.04 4.37 0.61
N ILE A 23 16.17 4.99 1.40
CA ILE A 23 15.87 6.43 1.30
C ILE A 23 17.07 7.27 1.76
N GLU A 24 17.70 6.93 2.88
CA GLU A 24 18.91 7.59 3.37
C GLU A 24 20.06 7.50 2.36
N ASN A 25 20.27 6.29 1.83
CA ASN A 25 21.35 6.06 0.86
C ASN A 25 21.19 6.90 -0.42
N ILE A 26 19.95 7.02 -0.94
CA ILE A 26 19.72 7.68 -2.24
C ILE A 26 19.52 9.19 -2.08
N LEU A 27 18.80 9.62 -1.05
CA LEU A 27 18.46 11.04 -0.87
C LEU A 27 19.46 11.79 -0.01
N GLY A 28 20.33 11.09 0.74
CA GLY A 28 21.29 11.68 1.69
C GLY A 28 20.59 12.39 2.85
N VAL A 29 19.43 11.90 3.27
CA VAL A 29 18.64 12.40 4.39
C VAL A 29 18.95 11.61 5.66
N ASP A 30 18.56 12.14 6.82
CA ASP A 30 18.58 11.48 8.12
C ASP A 30 17.13 11.09 8.48
N CYS A 31 16.81 9.79 8.36
CA CYS A 31 15.48 9.27 8.62
C CYS A 31 15.25 9.02 10.11
N PHE A 32 14.07 9.35 10.60
CA PHE A 32 13.65 9.03 11.96
C PHE A 32 12.15 8.80 12.06
N VAL A 33 11.72 8.09 13.09
CA VAL A 33 10.30 7.88 13.42
C VAL A 33 9.88 8.85 14.53
N ALA A 34 8.70 9.43 14.39
CA ALA A 34 8.16 10.34 15.40
C ALA A 34 7.83 9.56 16.69
N LYS A 35 8.44 9.95 17.80
CA LYS A 35 8.13 9.37 19.12
C LYS A 35 6.69 9.73 19.54
N ASN A 36 5.98 8.76 20.11
CA ASN A 36 4.60 8.93 20.59
C ASN A 36 3.58 9.32 19.50
N PHE A 37 3.87 8.98 18.24
CA PHE A 37 2.97 9.21 17.12
C PHE A 37 2.15 7.94 16.85
N ASN A 38 0.91 7.89 17.38
CA ASN A 38 0.01 6.78 17.16
C ASN A 38 -0.71 6.93 15.81
N THR A 39 -0.34 6.12 14.82
CA THR A 39 -0.97 6.14 13.49
C THR A 39 -2.30 5.38 13.44
N ASP A 40 -2.63 4.56 14.45
CA ASP A 40 -3.88 3.77 14.49
C ASP A 40 -5.11 4.67 14.69
N GLN A 41 -4.93 5.88 15.22
CA GLN A 41 -6.00 6.88 15.30
C GLN A 41 -6.61 7.25 13.93
N PHE A 42 -5.90 6.98 12.82
CA PHE A 42 -6.36 7.24 11.45
C PHE A 42 -7.06 6.05 10.80
N GLY A 43 -7.23 4.94 11.53
CA GLY A 43 -7.89 3.71 11.11
C GLY A 43 -7.02 2.47 11.33
N THR A 44 -7.64 1.36 11.73
CA THR A 44 -6.96 0.08 11.97
C THR A 44 -7.42 -0.98 10.97
N PHE A 45 -6.53 -1.94 10.65
CA PHE A 45 -6.90 -3.09 9.81
C PHE A 45 -7.89 -4.04 10.46
N SER A 46 -7.83 -4.14 11.77
CA SER A 46 -8.73 -5.01 12.56
C SER A 46 -10.15 -4.46 12.70
N GLY A 47 -10.43 -3.26 12.15
CA GLY A 47 -11.75 -2.65 12.15
C GLY A 47 -12.15 -1.98 13.47
N GLU A 48 -11.24 -1.88 14.45
CA GLU A 48 -11.53 -1.20 15.72
C GLU A 48 -11.73 0.30 15.55
N ILE A 49 -11.01 0.90 14.60
CA ILE A 49 -11.18 2.30 14.19
C ILE A 49 -11.43 2.32 12.69
N GLU A 50 -12.62 2.79 12.30
CA GLU A 50 -13.04 2.88 10.90
C GLU A 50 -12.18 3.89 10.13
N ARG A 51 -11.74 3.53 8.92
CA ARG A 51 -11.12 4.45 7.98
C ARG A 51 -12.16 5.36 7.36
N LYS A 52 -12.06 6.65 7.64
CA LYS A 52 -12.97 7.68 7.09
C LYS A 52 -12.47 8.33 5.80
N LEU A 53 -11.18 8.24 5.54
CA LEU A 53 -10.51 8.88 4.42
C LEU A 53 -10.00 7.83 3.41
N SER A 54 -9.75 8.27 2.18
CA SER A 54 -9.04 7.47 1.20
C SER A 54 -7.63 7.09 1.70
N PRO A 55 -7.02 5.98 1.23
CA PRO A 55 -5.64 5.64 1.61
C PRO A 55 -4.65 6.77 1.35
N LEU A 56 -4.81 7.49 0.23
CA LEU A 56 -3.96 8.63 -0.12
C LEU A 56 -4.13 9.79 0.86
N ASP A 57 -5.35 10.18 1.19
CA ASP A 57 -5.61 11.28 2.11
C ASP A 57 -5.20 10.92 3.54
N THR A 58 -5.33 9.65 3.92
CA THR A 58 -4.82 9.14 5.21
C THR A 58 -3.29 9.24 5.27
N ALA A 59 -2.58 8.85 4.20
CA ALA A 59 -1.13 8.96 4.14
C ALA A 59 -0.66 10.43 4.17
N ARG A 60 -1.35 11.32 3.46
CA ARG A 60 -1.11 12.78 3.53
C ARG A 60 -1.28 13.32 4.94
N LEU A 61 -2.39 12.97 5.57
CA LEU A 61 -2.69 13.41 6.95
C LEU A 61 -1.62 12.92 7.93
N LYS A 62 -1.15 11.67 7.79
CA LYS A 62 -0.03 11.14 8.58
C LYS A 62 1.25 11.94 8.37
N CYS A 63 1.63 12.25 7.12
CA CYS A 63 2.79 13.08 6.81
C CYS A 63 2.68 14.47 7.47
N TYR A 64 1.58 15.18 7.27
CA TYR A 64 1.39 16.52 7.81
C TYR A 64 1.37 16.53 9.34
N THR A 65 0.75 15.54 9.95
CA THR A 65 0.71 15.43 11.41
C THR A 65 2.10 15.12 11.98
N ALA A 66 2.83 14.17 11.38
CA ALA A 66 4.20 13.84 11.78
C ALA A 66 5.14 15.04 11.64
N MET A 67 5.07 15.77 10.52
CA MET A 67 5.83 17.00 10.31
C MET A 67 5.52 18.07 11.38
N LYS A 68 4.24 18.22 11.74
CA LYS A 68 3.82 19.19 12.76
C LYS A 68 4.39 18.85 14.13
N VAL A 69 4.29 17.60 14.58
CA VAL A 69 4.77 17.18 15.90
C VAL A 69 6.28 17.12 16.03
N THR A 70 7.00 16.97 14.91
CA THR A 70 8.46 16.87 14.89
C THR A 70 9.16 18.15 14.43
N ALA A 71 8.41 19.18 14.05
CA ALA A 71 8.92 20.40 13.41
C ALA A 71 9.78 20.11 12.16
N CYS A 72 9.46 19.02 11.42
CA CYS A 72 10.12 18.61 10.20
C CYS A 72 9.32 19.10 8.98
N ASP A 73 9.99 19.30 7.85
CA ASP A 73 9.37 19.75 6.61
C ASP A 73 9.41 18.71 5.48
N LEU A 74 9.87 17.50 5.79
CA LEU A 74 9.99 16.38 4.87
C LEU A 74 9.50 15.10 5.55
N ALA A 75 8.57 14.39 4.94
CA ALA A 75 7.96 13.20 5.51
C ALA A 75 7.68 12.10 4.47
N ILE A 76 7.69 10.85 4.93
CA ILE A 76 7.14 9.70 4.20
C ILE A 76 6.07 9.04 5.07
N ALA A 77 4.95 8.67 4.45
CA ALA A 77 3.94 7.80 5.03
C ALA A 77 3.59 6.65 4.08
N SER A 78 3.12 5.55 4.64
CA SER A 78 2.58 4.42 3.87
C SER A 78 1.20 4.02 4.38
N GLU A 79 0.34 3.62 3.44
CA GLU A 79 -0.95 2.99 3.70
C GLU A 79 -1.05 1.68 2.93
N GLY A 80 -1.51 0.62 3.61
CA GLY A 80 -1.80 -0.65 2.97
C GLY A 80 -3.31 -0.93 2.96
N SER A 81 -3.78 -1.64 1.96
CA SER A 81 -5.13 -2.17 1.87
C SER A 81 -5.08 -3.62 1.40
N PHE A 82 -5.97 -4.46 1.93
CA PHE A 82 -6.04 -5.88 1.60
C PHE A 82 -7.45 -6.20 1.14
N GLY A 83 -7.57 -6.97 0.07
CA GLY A 83 -8.84 -7.33 -0.51
C GLY A 83 -8.68 -7.92 -1.91
N PRO A 84 -9.75 -7.95 -2.71
CA PRO A 84 -9.69 -8.38 -4.10
C PRO A 84 -8.77 -7.50 -4.93
N HIS A 85 -7.99 -8.12 -5.83
CA HIS A 85 -7.18 -7.37 -6.80
C HIS A 85 -8.08 -6.51 -7.72
N PRO A 86 -7.72 -5.25 -8.01
CA PRO A 86 -8.59 -4.33 -8.77
C PRO A 86 -9.08 -4.83 -10.14
N SER A 87 -8.28 -5.68 -10.80
CA SER A 87 -8.62 -6.24 -12.13
C SER A 87 -8.92 -7.74 -12.11
N MET A 88 -8.55 -8.46 -11.04
CA MET A 88 -8.76 -9.90 -10.88
C MET A 88 -9.50 -10.14 -9.57
N PHE A 89 -10.78 -9.86 -9.54
CA PHE A 89 -11.61 -9.77 -8.32
C PHE A 89 -11.65 -11.04 -7.45
N PHE A 90 -11.25 -12.18 -7.98
CA PHE A 90 -11.17 -13.46 -7.28
C PHE A 90 -9.78 -13.75 -6.67
N VAL A 91 -8.79 -12.86 -6.88
CA VAL A 91 -7.44 -13.01 -6.35
C VAL A 91 -7.24 -11.98 -5.23
N PRO A 92 -6.81 -12.39 -4.02
CA PRO A 92 -6.45 -11.45 -2.96
C PRO A 92 -5.20 -10.64 -3.36
N ALA A 93 -5.16 -9.41 -2.92
CA ALA A 93 -4.03 -8.51 -3.15
C ALA A 93 -3.66 -7.72 -1.89
N ASP A 94 -2.39 -7.41 -1.80
CA ASP A 94 -1.79 -6.41 -0.93
C ASP A 94 -1.51 -5.16 -1.77
N ASP A 95 -2.09 -4.04 -1.39
CA ASP A 95 -2.05 -2.77 -2.11
C ASP A 95 -1.40 -1.73 -1.20
N GLU A 96 -0.11 -1.48 -1.41
CA GLU A 96 0.69 -0.55 -0.62
C GLU A 96 0.89 0.78 -1.36
N LEU A 97 0.52 1.86 -0.69
CA LEU A 97 0.68 3.22 -1.16
C LEU A 97 1.72 3.93 -0.31
N LEU A 98 2.73 4.56 -0.94
CA LEU A 98 3.71 5.42 -0.29
C LEU A 98 3.57 6.84 -0.79
N VAL A 99 3.67 7.80 0.15
CA VAL A 99 3.65 9.24 -0.13
C VAL A 99 4.88 9.88 0.49
N LEU A 100 5.67 10.60 -0.33
CA LEU A 100 6.70 11.53 0.14
C LEU A 100 6.17 12.94 -0.03
N ILE A 101 6.21 13.73 1.05
CA ILE A 101 5.84 15.15 1.03
C ILE A 101 7.04 15.99 1.47
N ASP A 102 7.43 16.91 0.62
CA ASP A 102 8.40 17.97 0.90
C ASP A 102 7.70 19.33 0.95
N LYS A 103 7.36 19.76 2.16
CA LYS A 103 6.64 21.01 2.38
C LYS A 103 7.46 22.25 1.97
N LYS A 104 8.80 22.18 2.14
CA LYS A 104 9.71 23.27 1.78
C LYS A 104 9.74 23.54 0.27
N ASN A 105 9.63 22.48 -0.54
CA ASN A 105 9.72 22.56 -1.99
C ASN A 105 8.36 22.42 -2.67
N GLU A 106 7.25 22.30 -1.89
CA GLU A 106 5.88 22.10 -2.40
C GLU A 106 5.79 20.87 -3.33
N LEU A 107 6.41 19.76 -2.89
CA LEU A 107 6.51 18.55 -3.69
C LEU A 107 5.79 17.40 -3.00
N GLU A 108 4.97 16.69 -3.76
CA GLU A 108 4.34 15.42 -3.37
C GLU A 108 4.68 14.34 -4.39
N ILE A 109 5.22 13.23 -3.95
CA ILE A 109 5.48 12.06 -4.80
C ILE A 109 4.73 10.87 -4.22
N VAL A 110 3.84 10.31 -5.04
CA VAL A 110 3.00 9.16 -4.67
C VAL A 110 3.34 7.98 -5.56
N VAL A 111 3.49 6.81 -4.95
CA VAL A 111 3.62 5.52 -5.64
C VAL A 111 2.68 4.51 -5.04
N ARG A 112 2.35 3.49 -5.83
CA ARG A 112 1.50 2.37 -5.45
C ARG A 112 2.12 1.07 -5.93
N GLU A 113 2.13 0.07 -5.07
CA GLU A 113 2.49 -1.31 -5.37
C GLU A 113 1.30 -2.21 -5.07
N ILE A 114 0.85 -2.98 -6.07
CA ILE A 114 -0.20 -3.99 -5.89
C ILE A 114 0.44 -5.34 -6.13
N SER A 115 0.33 -6.24 -5.15
CA SER A 115 0.94 -7.56 -5.20
C SER A 115 -0.09 -8.64 -4.90
N THR A 116 -0.12 -9.67 -5.73
CA THR A 116 -0.87 -10.90 -5.44
C THR A 116 -0.09 -11.88 -4.57
N ASN A 117 1.20 -11.60 -4.29
CA ASN A 117 1.97 -12.32 -3.29
C ASN A 117 1.57 -11.82 -1.90
N THR A 118 0.51 -12.38 -1.36
CA THR A 118 -0.02 -12.07 -0.05
C THR A 118 -0.58 -13.32 0.60
N ASN A 119 -0.50 -13.42 1.92
CA ASN A 119 -1.17 -14.45 2.69
C ASN A 119 -2.49 -13.95 3.31
N PHE A 120 -3.01 -12.80 2.86
CA PHE A 120 -4.24 -12.22 3.38
C PHE A 120 -5.39 -13.23 3.30
N SER A 121 -5.87 -13.66 4.45
CA SER A 121 -6.91 -14.68 4.59
C SER A 121 -7.61 -14.59 5.95
N SER A 122 -8.83 -15.09 5.99
CA SER A 122 -9.64 -15.26 7.19
C SER A 122 -10.45 -16.54 7.07
N LYS A 123 -10.57 -17.29 8.16
CA LYS A 123 -11.37 -18.52 8.22
C LYS A 123 -12.04 -18.63 9.60
N GLU A 124 -13.27 -19.06 9.59
CA GLU A 124 -13.97 -19.51 10.78
C GLU A 124 -13.60 -20.99 11.01
N VAL A 125 -13.11 -21.31 12.21
CA VAL A 125 -12.63 -22.64 12.58
C VAL A 125 -13.36 -23.14 13.83
N SER A 126 -13.72 -24.43 13.82
CA SER A 126 -14.43 -25.11 14.91
C SER A 126 -13.62 -26.27 15.51
N SER A 127 -12.49 -26.59 14.93
CA SER A 127 -11.63 -27.69 15.38
C SER A 127 -10.15 -27.29 15.35
N LYS A 128 -9.37 -27.96 16.20
CA LYS A 128 -7.92 -27.81 16.24
C LYS A 128 -7.24 -28.19 14.92
N GLY A 129 -7.81 -29.16 14.18
CA GLY A 129 -7.30 -29.53 12.87
C GLY A 129 -7.43 -28.40 11.85
N GLU A 130 -8.58 -27.73 11.80
CA GLU A 130 -8.81 -26.57 10.94
C GLU A 130 -7.92 -25.38 11.31
N LEU A 131 -7.69 -25.16 12.63
CA LEU A 131 -6.77 -24.12 13.10
C LEU A 131 -5.35 -24.37 12.61
N ILE A 132 -4.84 -25.59 12.77
CA ILE A 132 -3.47 -25.96 12.36
C ILE A 132 -3.33 -25.82 10.84
N GLU A 133 -4.28 -26.36 10.08
CA GLU A 133 -4.29 -26.24 8.62
C GLU A 133 -4.23 -24.78 8.17
N PHE A 134 -5.06 -23.90 8.74
CA PHE A 134 -5.04 -22.48 8.43
C PHE A 134 -3.71 -21.83 8.81
N ALA A 135 -3.17 -22.13 9.99
CA ALA A 135 -1.91 -21.57 10.46
C ALA A 135 -0.74 -21.95 9.55
N GLU A 136 -0.67 -23.19 9.09
CA GLU A 136 0.35 -23.67 8.14
C GLU A 136 0.24 -22.95 6.80
N GLN A 137 -0.97 -22.85 6.23
CA GLN A 137 -1.24 -22.10 5.00
C GLN A 137 -0.88 -20.63 5.12
N ALA A 138 -1.11 -20.03 6.29
CA ALA A 138 -0.74 -18.65 6.62
C ALA A 138 0.77 -18.44 6.84
N LYS A 139 1.60 -19.48 6.79
CA LYS A 139 3.04 -19.49 7.06
C LYS A 139 3.39 -19.18 8.53
N PHE A 140 2.52 -19.55 9.45
CA PHE A 140 2.76 -19.44 10.89
C PHE A 140 3.96 -20.35 11.31
N PRO A 141 4.82 -19.95 12.24
CA PRO A 141 4.78 -18.77 13.10
C PRO A 141 5.50 -17.54 12.56
N SER A 142 6.14 -17.63 11.37
CA SER A 142 6.83 -16.49 10.77
C SER A 142 5.90 -15.34 10.44
N HIS A 143 4.64 -15.66 10.10
CA HIS A 143 3.55 -14.71 9.91
C HIS A 143 2.59 -14.79 11.09
N GLY A 144 2.29 -13.65 11.69
CA GLY A 144 1.39 -13.57 12.84
C GLY A 144 -0.06 -13.85 12.48
N LEU A 145 -0.81 -14.28 13.49
CA LEU A 145 -2.25 -14.48 13.39
C LEU A 145 -3.00 -13.57 14.37
N ILE A 146 -4.27 -13.35 14.04
CA ILE A 146 -5.26 -12.71 14.90
C ILE A 146 -6.35 -13.74 15.19
N MET A 147 -6.71 -13.88 16.45
CA MET A 147 -7.84 -14.70 16.88
C MET A 147 -8.97 -13.80 17.36
N LYS A 148 -10.17 -14.00 16.83
CA LYS A 148 -11.39 -13.29 17.22
C LYS A 148 -12.42 -14.29 17.72
N SER A 149 -12.92 -14.08 18.93
CA SER A 149 -13.96 -14.91 19.54
C SER A 149 -15.08 -14.06 20.11
N GLY A 150 -16.28 -14.62 20.21
CA GLY A 150 -17.48 -13.92 20.68
C GLY A 150 -18.27 -13.24 19.57
N GLY A 151 -19.49 -12.81 19.92
CA GLY A 151 -20.37 -12.10 19.00
C GLY A 151 -20.02 -10.61 18.87
N LEU A 152 -20.70 -9.91 17.94
CA LEU A 152 -20.46 -8.49 17.62
C LEU A 152 -20.46 -7.53 18.83
N SER A 153 -21.20 -7.85 19.89
CA SER A 153 -21.28 -7.00 21.10
C SER A 153 -20.20 -7.26 22.15
N ASN A 154 -19.53 -8.44 22.11
CA ASN A 154 -18.53 -8.87 23.09
C ASN A 154 -17.32 -9.55 22.42
N GLN A 155 -16.89 -9.06 21.28
CA GLN A 155 -15.79 -9.64 20.54
C GLN A 155 -14.47 -9.46 21.29
N GLN A 156 -13.79 -10.56 21.59
CA GLN A 156 -12.42 -10.59 22.07
C GLN A 156 -11.48 -10.71 20.89
N ILE A 157 -10.45 -9.86 20.83
CA ILE A 157 -9.48 -9.86 19.73
C ILE A 157 -8.08 -9.99 20.32
N LEU A 158 -7.41 -11.11 20.03
CA LEU A 158 -6.00 -11.34 20.35
C LEU A 158 -5.18 -11.22 19.07
N LYS A 159 -4.22 -10.30 19.05
CA LYS A 159 -3.39 -9.98 17.87
C LYS A 159 -1.93 -10.33 18.11
N GLY A 160 -1.19 -10.55 17.02
CA GLY A 160 0.26 -10.76 17.05
C GLY A 160 0.63 -12.12 17.63
N ILE A 161 -0.22 -13.13 17.44
CA ILE A 161 0.10 -14.49 17.83
C ILE A 161 1.18 -15.00 16.87
N GLN A 162 2.36 -15.33 17.39
CA GLN A 162 3.50 -15.87 16.64
C GLN A 162 4.15 -17.06 17.38
N ASP A 163 3.43 -17.66 18.32
CA ASP A 163 3.85 -18.83 19.10
C ASP A 163 2.79 -19.91 19.07
N TRP A 164 3.19 -21.16 18.78
CA TRP A 164 2.28 -22.30 18.65
C TRP A 164 1.60 -22.67 19.96
N GLU A 165 2.28 -22.58 21.08
CA GLU A 165 1.72 -22.92 22.37
C GLU A 165 0.64 -21.90 22.75
N LEU A 166 0.92 -20.61 22.56
CA LEU A 166 -0.06 -19.55 22.77
C LEU A 166 -1.28 -19.71 21.85
N LEU A 167 -1.06 -20.00 20.55
CA LEU A 167 -2.15 -20.17 19.57
C LEU A 167 -3.09 -21.30 20.00
N VAL A 168 -2.52 -22.48 20.28
CA VAL A 168 -3.29 -23.68 20.59
C VAL A 168 -3.98 -23.56 21.96
N ASN A 169 -3.28 -23.09 23.00
CA ASN A 169 -3.86 -22.95 24.33
C ASN A 169 -5.00 -21.91 24.33
N THR A 170 -4.83 -20.80 23.61
CA THR A 170 -5.91 -19.81 23.50
C THR A 170 -7.11 -20.37 22.74
N PHE A 171 -6.88 -21.10 21.65
CA PHE A 171 -7.95 -21.76 20.91
C PHE A 171 -8.70 -22.76 21.77
N ASP A 172 -7.99 -23.68 22.50
CA ASP A 172 -8.59 -24.70 23.34
C ASP A 172 -9.46 -24.10 24.48
N GLN A 173 -9.10 -22.92 24.97
CA GLN A 173 -9.90 -22.16 25.92
C GLN A 173 -11.14 -21.53 25.31
N GLN A 174 -10.99 -20.89 24.16
CA GLN A 174 -12.05 -20.12 23.52
C GLN A 174 -13.11 -21.03 22.89
N ILE A 175 -12.72 -22.16 22.28
CA ILE A 175 -13.65 -23.09 21.63
C ILE A 175 -14.61 -23.80 22.64
N GLN A 176 -14.27 -23.77 23.91
CA GLN A 176 -15.18 -24.26 24.98
C GLN A 176 -16.32 -23.28 25.28
N LEU A 177 -16.15 -22.01 24.88
CA LEU A 177 -17.11 -20.94 25.15
C LEU A 177 -17.91 -20.56 23.91
N TYR A 178 -17.38 -20.88 22.71
CA TYR A 178 -17.97 -20.48 21.43
C TYR A 178 -17.93 -21.64 20.45
N ASP A 179 -18.95 -21.79 19.62
CA ASP A 179 -19.07 -22.86 18.61
C ASP A 179 -18.01 -22.76 17.51
N SER A 180 -17.55 -21.55 17.23
CA SER A 180 -16.50 -21.28 16.25
C SER A 180 -15.70 -20.04 16.61
N ILE A 181 -14.51 -19.93 16.05
CA ILE A 181 -13.55 -18.84 16.25
C ILE A 181 -13.06 -18.37 14.89
N THR A 182 -13.00 -17.06 14.68
CA THR A 182 -12.41 -16.50 13.46
C THR A 182 -10.90 -16.35 13.64
N ILE A 183 -10.13 -16.95 12.74
CA ILE A 183 -8.68 -16.78 12.64
C ILE A 183 -8.38 -15.99 11.38
N GLU A 184 -7.56 -14.96 11.53
CA GLU A 184 -7.13 -14.08 10.42
C GLU A 184 -5.61 -13.97 10.39
N THR A 185 -5.06 -13.75 9.21
CA THR A 185 -3.65 -13.37 9.08
C THR A 185 -3.43 -11.97 9.65
N ASP A 186 -2.38 -11.79 10.45
CA ASP A 186 -2.03 -10.47 10.97
C ASP A 186 -1.28 -9.67 9.92
N MET A 187 -1.99 -8.75 9.29
CA MET A 187 -1.44 -7.93 8.21
C MET A 187 -0.64 -6.71 8.71
N ARG A 188 -0.38 -6.55 10.01
CA ARG A 188 0.54 -5.53 10.51
C ARG A 188 1.97 -5.85 10.05
N ALA A 189 2.70 -4.86 9.58
CA ALA A 189 3.97 -5.06 8.89
C ALA A 189 4.99 -5.88 9.69
N HIS A 190 5.13 -5.61 11.01
CA HIS A 190 6.06 -6.34 11.89
C HIS A 190 5.64 -7.80 12.17
N CYS A 191 4.40 -8.16 11.84
CA CYS A 191 3.88 -9.52 11.94
C CYS A 191 3.83 -10.25 10.59
N ASN A 192 4.21 -9.60 9.48
CA ASN A 192 4.02 -10.14 8.14
C ASN A 192 5.22 -9.86 7.23
N PRO A 193 6.20 -10.76 7.16
CA PRO A 193 7.35 -10.63 6.29
C PRO A 193 7.00 -10.44 4.80
N THR A 194 6.00 -11.18 4.30
CA THR A 194 5.54 -11.04 2.89
C THR A 194 5.05 -9.62 2.59
N ARG A 195 4.31 -9.00 3.52
CA ARG A 195 3.90 -7.60 3.41
C ARG A 195 5.10 -6.65 3.40
N MET A 196 6.11 -6.90 4.26
CA MET A 196 7.32 -6.08 4.29
C MET A 196 8.05 -6.08 2.95
N GLU A 197 8.06 -7.21 2.22
CA GLU A 197 8.61 -7.28 0.85
C GLU A 197 7.82 -6.40 -0.14
N VAL A 198 6.48 -6.34 -0.01
CA VAL A 198 5.65 -5.47 -0.86
C VAL A 198 5.94 -4.00 -0.57
N ILE A 199 6.05 -3.62 0.71
CA ILE A 199 6.46 -2.27 1.10
C ILE A 199 7.84 -1.93 0.53
N GLN A 200 8.80 -2.85 0.57
CA GLN A 200 10.14 -2.65 0.01
C GLN A 200 10.09 -2.40 -1.52
N LYS A 201 9.23 -3.12 -2.25
CA LYS A 201 9.01 -2.87 -3.68
C LYS A 201 8.40 -1.48 -3.92
N ALA A 202 7.45 -1.05 -3.08
CA ALA A 202 6.89 0.29 -3.16
C ALA A 202 7.95 1.37 -2.89
N VAL A 203 8.90 1.13 -1.97
CA VAL A 203 10.04 2.03 -1.72
C VAL A 203 10.96 2.11 -2.95
N ALA A 204 11.26 0.99 -3.60
CA ALA A 204 12.04 0.98 -4.84
C ALA A 204 11.37 1.83 -5.94
N LYS A 205 10.05 1.67 -6.14
CA LYS A 205 9.27 2.52 -7.07
C LYS A 205 9.32 4.01 -6.69
N LEU A 206 9.28 4.32 -5.39
CA LEU A 206 9.38 5.70 -4.93
C LEU A 206 10.73 6.31 -5.30
N ILE A 207 11.82 5.58 -5.09
CA ILE A 207 13.18 5.97 -5.45
C ILE A 207 13.30 6.15 -6.97
N GLU A 208 12.81 5.21 -7.76
CA GLU A 208 12.79 5.32 -9.23
C GLU A 208 12.08 6.61 -9.66
N LYS A 209 10.91 6.88 -9.11
CA LYS A 209 10.13 8.08 -9.44
C LYS A 209 10.82 9.37 -8.99
N ILE A 210 11.48 9.40 -7.84
CA ILE A 210 12.27 10.54 -7.37
C ILE A 210 13.44 10.84 -8.33
N ASN A 211 14.09 9.81 -8.87
CA ASN A 211 15.23 9.94 -9.79
C ASN A 211 14.82 10.46 -11.18
N ILE A 212 13.55 10.40 -11.55
CA ILE A 212 13.04 10.99 -12.79
C ILE A 212 12.79 12.48 -12.53
N VAL A 213 13.64 13.32 -13.11
CA VAL A 213 13.57 14.77 -12.91
C VAL A 213 12.93 15.48 -14.11
N CYS A 214 12.27 16.57 -13.84
CA CYS A 214 11.73 17.44 -14.90
C CYS A 214 12.85 17.97 -15.79
N PRO A 215 12.78 17.82 -17.12
CA PRO A 215 13.83 18.29 -18.05
C PRO A 215 13.98 19.81 -18.07
N THR A 216 12.95 20.55 -17.63
CA THR A 216 12.96 22.01 -17.65
C THR A 216 13.49 22.62 -16.35
N CYS A 217 13.08 22.10 -15.17
CA CYS A 217 13.41 22.73 -13.89
C CYS A 217 14.15 21.80 -12.91
N GLY A 218 14.43 20.54 -13.30
CA GLY A 218 15.15 19.58 -12.47
C GLY A 218 14.36 19.07 -11.24
N THR A 219 13.08 19.38 -11.11
CA THR A 219 12.26 18.91 -9.97
C THR A 219 12.07 17.40 -10.03
N PRO A 220 12.34 16.65 -8.95
CA PRO A 220 12.08 15.21 -8.85
C PRO A 220 10.61 14.83 -9.02
N GLY A 221 10.38 13.56 -9.37
CA GLY A 221 9.02 13.02 -9.46
C GLY A 221 8.30 13.33 -10.77
N PHE A 222 9.02 13.78 -11.80
CA PHE A 222 8.44 13.94 -13.13
C PHE A 222 8.05 12.58 -13.69
N GLY A 223 6.79 12.41 -14.04
CA GLY A 223 6.30 11.13 -14.55
C GLY A 223 4.85 11.23 -15.01
N ILE A 224 4.31 10.10 -15.42
CA ILE A 224 2.93 10.02 -15.92
C ILE A 224 1.97 10.53 -14.85
N SER A 225 1.26 11.60 -15.19
CA SER A 225 0.23 12.24 -14.36
C SER A 225 -1.17 11.98 -14.91
N ASP A 226 -1.28 11.71 -16.22
CA ASP A 226 -2.55 11.45 -16.89
C ASP A 226 -2.34 10.56 -18.12
N ARG A 227 -3.45 10.05 -18.67
CA ARG A 227 -3.49 9.30 -19.92
C ARG A 227 -4.54 9.90 -20.85
N ARG A 228 -4.20 10.02 -22.12
CA ARG A 228 -5.16 10.38 -23.16
C ARG A 228 -5.65 9.10 -23.84
N GLU A 229 -6.95 8.91 -23.85
CA GLU A 229 -7.63 7.85 -24.61
C GLU A 229 -7.72 8.21 -26.09
N GLY A 230 -8.19 7.29 -26.91
CA GLY A 230 -8.45 7.54 -28.33
C GLY A 230 -7.56 6.74 -29.27
N LEU A 231 -6.98 5.62 -28.84
CA LEU A 231 -6.27 4.70 -29.74
C LEU A 231 -7.24 4.27 -30.87
N PRO A 232 -6.92 4.50 -32.17
CA PRO A 232 -7.87 4.23 -33.26
C PRO A 232 -8.16 2.75 -33.43
N CYS A 233 -9.41 2.41 -33.70
CA CYS A 233 -9.83 1.06 -34.04
C CYS A 233 -9.17 0.62 -35.37
N SER A 234 -8.61 -0.59 -35.41
CA SER A 234 -7.95 -1.14 -36.60
C SER A 234 -8.91 -1.37 -37.79
N SER A 235 -10.22 -1.49 -37.54
CA SER A 235 -11.22 -1.73 -38.58
C SER A 235 -11.85 -0.44 -39.12
N CYS A 236 -12.26 0.50 -38.23
CA CYS A 236 -13.03 1.67 -38.64
C CYS A 236 -12.35 3.01 -38.33
N GLY A 237 -11.21 3.03 -37.65
CA GLY A 237 -10.48 4.22 -37.26
C GLY A 237 -11.13 5.03 -36.11
N PHE A 238 -12.28 4.60 -35.59
CA PHE A 238 -12.96 5.29 -34.49
C PHE A 238 -12.09 5.29 -33.23
N PRO A 239 -12.02 6.39 -32.47
CA PRO A 239 -11.25 6.44 -31.23
C PRO A 239 -11.87 5.52 -30.18
N THR A 240 -11.05 4.66 -29.59
CA THR A 240 -11.45 3.73 -28.53
C THR A 240 -11.12 4.31 -27.15
N ARG A 241 -11.54 3.63 -26.07
CA ARG A 241 -11.16 3.97 -24.69
C ARG A 241 -9.74 3.55 -24.32
N SER A 242 -9.04 2.91 -25.23
CA SER A 242 -7.65 2.49 -25.01
C SER A 242 -6.70 3.68 -25.05
N THR A 243 -5.60 3.57 -24.30
CA THR A 243 -4.61 4.62 -24.14
C THR A 243 -3.92 4.94 -25.46
N LEU A 244 -4.10 6.17 -25.94
CA LEU A 244 -3.37 6.73 -27.07
C LEU A 244 -2.03 7.33 -26.64
N ALA A 245 -2.01 8.05 -25.52
CA ALA A 245 -0.80 8.68 -25.03
C ALA A 245 -0.73 8.74 -23.49
N HIS A 246 0.50 8.71 -22.96
CA HIS A 246 0.79 9.11 -21.60
C HIS A 246 1.17 10.59 -21.53
N ILE A 247 0.65 11.29 -20.55
CA ILE A 247 0.96 12.68 -20.28
C ILE A 247 1.73 12.77 -18.97
N SER A 248 2.95 13.32 -19.02
CA SER A 248 3.75 13.61 -17.84
C SER A 248 3.74 15.11 -17.57
N THR A 249 3.48 15.51 -16.32
CA THR A 249 3.40 16.93 -15.94
C THR A 249 4.27 17.20 -14.72
N CYS A 250 5.07 18.26 -14.78
CA CYS A 250 5.86 18.73 -13.65
C CYS A 250 4.98 19.50 -12.67
N GLN A 251 4.94 19.08 -11.41
CA GLN A 251 4.16 19.73 -10.35
C GLN A 251 4.62 21.16 -10.07
N LYS A 252 5.90 21.50 -10.34
CA LYS A 252 6.48 22.79 -10.00
C LYS A 252 6.39 23.82 -11.12
N CYS A 253 6.77 23.44 -12.35
CA CYS A 253 6.83 24.40 -13.46
C CYS A 253 5.77 24.20 -14.53
N GLY A 254 4.89 23.20 -14.38
CA GLY A 254 3.83 22.89 -15.33
C GLY A 254 4.33 22.33 -16.68
N HIS A 255 5.65 22.06 -16.83
CA HIS A 255 6.16 21.43 -18.05
C HIS A 255 5.45 20.11 -18.32
N THR A 256 4.96 19.92 -19.53
CA THR A 256 4.29 18.70 -19.98
C THR A 256 5.09 18.00 -21.07
N ARG A 257 5.08 16.67 -21.05
CA ARG A 257 5.58 15.80 -22.11
C ARG A 257 4.53 14.76 -22.43
N GLU A 258 4.22 14.63 -23.72
CA GLU A 258 3.34 13.60 -24.23
C GLU A 258 4.15 12.49 -24.90
N GLU A 259 3.84 11.24 -24.57
CA GLU A 259 4.37 10.04 -25.20
C GLU A 259 3.22 9.30 -25.89
N VAL A 260 3.18 9.41 -27.22
CA VAL A 260 2.14 8.77 -28.04
C VAL A 260 2.52 7.31 -28.27
N TYR A 261 1.53 6.42 -28.21
CA TYR A 261 1.67 4.97 -28.32
C TYR A 261 2.63 4.35 -27.28
N PRO A 262 2.46 4.63 -25.99
CA PRO A 262 3.41 4.23 -24.95
C PRO A 262 3.55 2.70 -24.80
N HIS A 263 2.58 1.94 -25.30
CA HIS A 263 2.59 0.47 -25.32
C HIS A 263 3.02 -0.11 -26.68
N GLY A 264 3.55 0.70 -27.60
CA GLY A 264 3.95 0.27 -28.94
C GLY A 264 2.79 -0.13 -29.87
N LYS A 265 1.55 0.00 -29.40
CA LYS A 265 0.34 -0.35 -30.11
C LYS A 265 -0.24 0.91 -30.77
N THR A 266 -0.40 0.90 -32.10
CA THR A 266 -0.90 2.04 -32.89
C THR A 266 -2.39 1.98 -33.19
N ASN A 267 -3.00 0.78 -33.07
CA ASN A 267 -4.42 0.54 -33.29
C ASN A 267 -4.97 -0.40 -32.23
N GLU A 268 -6.29 -0.30 -31.97
CA GLU A 268 -7.00 -1.20 -31.06
C GLU A 268 -7.80 -2.26 -31.80
N ASP A 269 -8.00 -3.40 -31.19
CA ASP A 269 -8.87 -4.47 -31.71
C ASP A 269 -10.33 -3.97 -31.80
N PRO A 270 -11.06 -4.30 -32.89
CA PRO A 270 -12.46 -3.91 -33.04
C PRO A 270 -13.37 -4.41 -31.90
N MET A 271 -12.96 -5.43 -31.16
CA MET A 271 -13.68 -5.92 -29.97
C MET A 271 -13.79 -4.85 -28.87
N TYR A 272 -12.84 -3.91 -28.80
CA TYR A 272 -12.84 -2.79 -27.83
C TYR A 272 -13.32 -1.47 -28.43
N CYS A 273 -13.95 -1.52 -29.60
CA CYS A 273 -14.44 -0.33 -30.28
C CYS A 273 -15.94 -0.18 -30.10
N ASP A 274 -16.37 0.90 -29.48
CA ASP A 274 -17.81 1.18 -29.24
C ASP A 274 -18.62 1.33 -30.54
N ASN A 275 -17.97 1.54 -31.71
CA ASN A 275 -18.63 1.60 -33.00
C ASN A 275 -18.72 0.24 -33.72
N CYS A 276 -17.71 -0.62 -33.57
CA CYS A 276 -17.69 -1.95 -34.21
C CYS A 276 -18.33 -3.03 -33.33
N ASN A 277 -18.28 -2.86 -32.02
CA ASN A 277 -18.83 -3.78 -31.01
C ASN A 277 -19.48 -2.93 -29.89
N PRO A 278 -20.68 -2.39 -30.15
CA PRO A 278 -21.41 -1.50 -29.25
C PRO A 278 -21.94 -2.19 -27.99
#